data_4a7e03706c9943e5d81829eb624ce2f9
#
_entry.id   4a7e03706c9943e5d81829eb624ce2f9
#
_cell.length_a   1.000
_cell.length_b   1.000
_cell.length_c   1.000
_cell.angle_alpha   90.00
_cell.angle_beta   90.00
_cell.angle_gamma   90.00
#
_symmetry.space_group_name_H-M   'P 1'
#
loop_
_entity.id
_entity.type
_entity.pdbx_description
1 polymer ?
#
loop_
_entity_poly.entity_id
_entity_poly.type
_entity_poly.pdbx_seq_one_letter_code
_entity_poly.pdbx_strand_id
1 'polypeptide(L)' 'MANETYNILCKGRKIYSSLTEEEYFNIMEDLSVEFYQTGSPRPEDLETEIIGE' A
#
# COMPACT_ATOMS: atom_id res chain seq x y z
N MET A 1 -8.65 9.20 20.02
CA MET A 1 -7.62 8.50 19.30
C MET A 1 -7.75 8.70 17.81
N ALA A 2 -6.66 9.02 17.19
CA ALA A 2 -6.69 9.21 15.76
C ALA A 2 -6.82 7.86 15.06
N ASN A 3 -7.72 7.80 14.12
CA ASN A 3 -7.86 6.64 13.26
C ASN A 3 -7.28 7.00 11.91
N GLU A 4 -6.10 6.52 11.66
CA GLU A 4 -5.46 6.77 10.39
C GLU A 4 -5.79 5.66 9.41
N THR A 5 -6.02 6.04 8.17
CA THR A 5 -6.20 5.06 7.12
C THR A 5 -5.10 5.26 6.09
N TYR A 6 -4.85 4.23 5.32
CA TYR A 6 -3.76 4.22 4.38
C TYR A 6 -4.28 3.92 2.99
N ASN A 7 -3.73 4.62 2.01
CA ASN A 7 -4.02 4.33 0.61
C ASN A 7 -2.71 3.94 -0.05
N ILE A 8 -2.78 3.01 -0.98
CA ILE A 8 -1.59 2.61 -1.73
C ILE A 8 -1.83 2.94 -3.19
N LEU A 9 -0.87 3.65 -3.78
CA LEU A 9 -0.93 4.03 -5.18
C LEU A 9 0.21 3.36 -5.93
N CYS A 10 -0.06 3.00 -7.17
CA CYS A 10 0.96 2.44 -8.06
C CYS A 10 0.97 3.28 -9.32
N LYS A 11 2.11 3.91 -9.58
CA LYS A 11 2.27 4.81 -10.73
C LYS A 11 1.19 5.90 -10.75
N GLY A 12 0.90 6.44 -9.57
CA GLY A 12 -0.09 7.50 -9.42
C GLY A 12 -1.53 7.03 -9.40
N ARG A 13 -1.76 5.73 -9.53
CA ARG A 13 -3.11 5.18 -9.53
C ARG A 13 -3.39 4.51 -8.17
N LYS A 14 -4.48 4.91 -7.55
CA LYS A 14 -4.86 4.34 -6.27
C LYS A 14 -5.36 2.91 -6.47
N ILE A 15 -4.63 1.96 -5.91
CA ILE A 15 -4.97 0.54 -6.03
C ILE A 15 -5.62 -0.01 -4.76
N TYR A 16 -5.38 0.64 -3.63
CA TYR A 16 -6.02 0.30 -2.35
C TYR A 16 -6.36 1.58 -1.62
N SER A 17 -7.45 1.57 -0.89
CA SER A 17 -7.85 2.74 -0.11
C SER A 17 -8.51 2.33 1.19
N SER A 18 -8.48 3.25 2.15
CA SER A 18 -9.14 3.08 3.45
C SER A 18 -8.64 1.83 4.19
N LEU A 19 -7.36 1.59 4.12
CA LEU A 19 -6.75 0.46 4.81
C LEU A 19 -6.43 0.83 6.25
N THR A 20 -6.65 -0.10 7.17
CA THR A 20 -6.14 0.06 8.51
C THR A 20 -4.64 -0.20 8.49
N GLU A 21 -3.96 0.17 9.59
CA GLU A 21 -2.53 -0.06 9.68
C GLU A 21 -2.18 -1.54 9.47
N GLU A 22 -2.94 -2.41 10.09
CA GLU A 22 -2.71 -3.84 9.97
C GLU A 22 -2.91 -4.31 8.53
N GLU A 23 -3.99 -3.86 7.90
CA GLU A 23 -4.26 -4.20 6.52
C GLU A 23 -3.17 -3.68 5.59
N TYR A 24 -2.71 -2.47 5.86
CA TYR A 24 -1.65 -1.87 5.08
C TYR A 24 -0.38 -2.72 5.12
N PHE A 25 0.04 -3.13 6.31
CA PHE A 25 1.23 -3.96 6.44
C PHE A 25 1.08 -5.30 5.73
N ASN A 26 -0.10 -5.91 5.87
CA ASN A 26 -0.36 -7.20 5.21
C ASN A 26 -0.29 -7.07 3.70
N ILE A 27 -0.88 -6.01 3.16
CA ILE A 27 -0.88 -5.79 1.71
C ILE A 27 0.51 -5.46 1.21
N MET A 28 1.25 -4.65 1.94
CA MET A 28 2.62 -4.33 1.53
C MET A 28 3.49 -5.57 1.51
N GLU A 29 3.27 -6.49 2.45
CA GLU A 29 3.99 -7.75 2.46
C GLU A 29 3.63 -8.58 1.23
N ASP A 30 2.35 -8.67 0.91
CA ASP A 30 1.89 -9.39 -0.28
C ASP A 30 2.48 -8.80 -1.55
N LEU A 31 2.48 -7.48 -1.66
CA LEU A 31 3.03 -6.81 -2.84
C LEU A 31 4.53 -7.06 -2.97
N SER A 32 5.21 -7.11 -1.84
CA SER A 32 6.64 -7.40 -1.81
C SER A 32 6.93 -8.81 -2.34
N VAL A 33 6.15 -9.77 -1.89
CA VAL A 33 6.29 -11.15 -2.35
C VAL A 33 5.98 -11.24 -3.84
N GLU A 34 4.94 -10.55 -4.29
CA GLU A 34 4.57 -10.53 -5.69
C GLU A 34 5.68 -9.96 -6.56
N PHE A 35 6.28 -8.87 -6.12
CA PHE A 35 7.42 -8.29 -6.82
C PHE A 35 8.57 -9.28 -6.92
N TYR A 36 8.84 -9.98 -5.83
CA TYR A 36 9.91 -10.96 -5.78
C TYR A 36 9.69 -12.08 -6.80
N GLN A 37 8.44 -12.49 -6.97
CA GLN A 37 8.11 -13.61 -7.85
C GLN A 37 7.93 -13.21 -9.30
N THR A 38 7.35 -12.05 -9.54
CA THR A 38 6.96 -11.66 -10.90
C THR A 38 7.66 -10.40 -11.41
N GLY A 39 8.32 -9.67 -10.51
CA GLY A 39 8.95 -8.40 -10.87
C GLY A 39 8.01 -7.22 -10.84
N SER A 40 6.77 -7.41 -10.41
CA SER A 40 5.76 -6.36 -10.40
C SER A 40 4.82 -6.58 -9.21
N PRO A 41 4.34 -5.53 -8.55
CA PRO A 41 4.69 -4.12 -8.78
C PRO A 41 6.05 -3.78 -8.20
N ARG A 42 6.74 -2.81 -8.79
CA ARG A 42 8.05 -2.41 -8.30
C ARG A 42 7.88 -1.47 -7.11
N PRO A 43 8.71 -1.64 -6.07
CA PRO A 43 8.59 -0.77 -4.89
C PRO A 43 8.70 0.71 -5.21
N GLU A 44 9.51 1.06 -6.19
CA GLU A 44 9.70 2.46 -6.58
C GLU A 44 8.47 3.07 -7.23
N ASP A 45 7.55 2.23 -7.70
CA ASP A 45 6.31 2.69 -8.30
C ASP A 45 5.18 2.81 -7.28
N LEU A 46 5.41 2.34 -6.07
CA LEU A 46 4.40 2.35 -5.02
C LEU A 46 4.52 3.60 -4.16
N GLU A 47 3.38 4.19 -3.84
CA GLU A 47 3.31 5.34 -2.96
C GLU A 47 2.28 5.06 -1.88
N THR A 48 2.49 5.67 -0.73
CA THR A 48 1.56 5.53 0.39
C THR A 48 1.02 6.89 0.77
N GLU A 49 -0.30 6.98 0.90
CA GLU A 49 -0.95 8.15 1.46
C GLU A 49 -1.47 7.80 2.83
N ILE A 50 -1.19 8.65 3.80
CA ILE A 50 -1.68 8.47 5.16
C ILE A 50 -2.73 9.52 5.40
N ILE A 51 -3.95 9.06 5.68
CA ILE A 51 -5.09 9.95 5.90
C ILE A 51 -5.39 9.94 7.39
N GLY A 52 -5.12 11.06 8.04
CA GLY A 52 -5.41 11.21 9.46
C GLY A 52 -6.82 11.74 9.69
N GLU A 53 -7.36 11.40 10.82
CA GLU A 53 -8.66 11.91 11.25
C GLU A 53 -8.51 13.11 12.11
#